data_0d564c746993b639a01109bf86624254
#
_entry.id   0d564c746993b639a01109bf86624254
#
_cell.length_a   1.000
_cell.length_b   1.000
_cell.length_c   1.000
_cell.angle_alpha   90.00
_cell.angle_beta   90.00
_cell.angle_gamma   90.00
#
_symmetry.space_group_name_H-M   'P 1'
#
loop_
_entity.id
_entity.type
_entity.pdbx_description
1 polymer ?
#
loop_
_entity_poly.entity_id
_entity_poly.type
_entity_poly.pdbx_seq_one_letter_code
_entity_poly.pdbx_strand_id
1 'polypeptide(L)'
;MFSAQFIFKPGTYDDEFYRLDDAIEEFVQAMPGYLGVERWLAPEGGVKNSMYYFADKETLKEFSRFPDHLSAKAGVQRWYDGYEVVISEVVATYGDGKIPSIASGVKGKGTFYAG
;
A
#
# COMPACT_ATOMS: atom_id res chain seq x y z
N MET A 1 -3.37 -3.86 14.39
CA MET A 1 -3.17 -3.14 13.12
C MET A 1 -1.92 -3.64 12.44
N PHE A 2 -2.02 -3.93 11.17
CA PHE A 2 -0.90 -4.42 10.36
C PHE A 2 -0.65 -3.47 9.21
N SER A 3 0.61 -3.40 8.78
CA SER A 3 0.97 -2.64 7.59
C SER A 3 1.63 -3.56 6.56
N ALA A 4 1.36 -3.27 5.28
CA ALA A 4 2.05 -3.87 4.16
C ALA A 4 2.74 -2.72 3.42
N GLN A 5 4.05 -2.70 3.44
CA GLN A 5 4.83 -1.69 2.74
C GLN A 5 5.27 -2.24 1.39
N PHE A 6 4.89 -1.58 0.33
CA PHE A 6 5.39 -1.87 -1.01
C PHE A 6 6.37 -0.79 -1.40
N ILE A 7 7.64 -1.14 -1.37
CA ILE A 7 8.76 -0.24 -1.67
C ILE A 7 9.21 -0.58 -3.09
N PHE A 8 9.21 0.39 -4.00
CA PHE A 8 9.45 0.06 -5.40
C PHE A 8 10.10 1.20 -6.19
N LYS A 9 10.76 0.80 -7.27
CA LYS A 9 11.19 1.68 -8.35
C LYS A 9 10.25 1.47 -9.52
N PRO A 10 9.52 2.49 -10.00
CA PRO A 10 8.68 2.34 -11.17
C PRO A 10 9.51 1.95 -12.39
N GLY A 11 9.00 1.02 -13.16
CA GLY A 11 9.53 0.67 -14.46
C GLY A 11 8.61 1.17 -15.57
N THR A 12 8.25 0.30 -16.49
CA THR A 12 7.34 0.64 -17.59
C THR A 12 5.99 -0.01 -17.35
N TYR A 13 4.95 0.81 -17.26
CA TYR A 13 3.59 0.36 -17.05
C TYR A 13 2.85 0.24 -18.39
N ASP A 14 1.93 -0.71 -18.46
CA ASP A 14 1.08 -0.95 -19.62
C ASP A 14 -0.41 -0.95 -19.24
N ASP A 15 -1.29 -1.17 -20.21
CA ASP A 15 -2.74 -1.16 -19.97
C ASP A 15 -3.16 -2.22 -18.96
N GLU A 16 -2.53 -3.39 -18.98
CA GLU A 16 -2.82 -4.44 -18.00
C GLU A 16 -2.47 -4.02 -16.59
N PHE A 17 -1.33 -3.33 -16.42
CA PHE A 17 -0.94 -2.78 -15.12
C PHE A 17 -2.04 -1.85 -14.59
N TYR A 18 -2.48 -0.90 -15.39
CA TYR A 18 -3.49 0.08 -14.95
C TYR A 18 -4.82 -0.58 -14.65
N ARG A 19 -5.23 -1.58 -15.44
CA ARG A 19 -6.44 -2.34 -15.18
C ARG A 19 -6.39 -3.07 -13.84
N LEU A 20 -5.26 -3.74 -13.55
CA LEU A 20 -5.08 -4.47 -12.29
C LEU A 20 -4.98 -3.51 -11.10
N ASP A 21 -4.26 -2.40 -11.27
CA ASP A 21 -4.11 -1.39 -10.23
C ASP A 21 -5.46 -0.80 -9.82
N ASP A 22 -6.29 -0.44 -10.80
CA ASP A 22 -7.63 0.09 -10.55
C ASP A 22 -8.52 -0.94 -9.87
N ALA A 23 -8.47 -2.20 -10.30
CA ALA A 23 -9.27 -3.28 -9.73
C ALA A 23 -8.86 -3.58 -8.28
N ILE A 24 -7.57 -3.56 -7.99
CA ILE A 24 -7.05 -3.78 -6.64
C ILE A 24 -7.47 -2.63 -5.72
N GLU A 25 -7.36 -1.39 -6.19
CA GLU A 25 -7.76 -0.22 -5.40
C GLU A 25 -9.26 -0.26 -5.10
N GLU A 26 -10.08 -0.56 -6.08
CA GLU A 26 -11.53 -0.69 -5.88
C GLU A 26 -11.87 -1.78 -4.86
N PHE A 27 -11.21 -2.94 -4.98
CA PHE A 27 -11.42 -4.05 -4.06
C PHE A 27 -11.04 -3.66 -2.63
N VAL A 28 -9.85 -3.09 -2.44
CA VAL A 28 -9.35 -2.78 -1.11
C VAL A 28 -10.18 -1.69 -0.42
N GLN A 29 -10.65 -0.71 -1.17
CA GLN A 29 -11.49 0.36 -0.62
C GLN A 29 -12.82 -0.18 -0.08
N ALA A 30 -13.31 -1.28 -0.62
CA ALA A 30 -14.55 -1.91 -0.17
C ALA A 30 -14.36 -2.84 1.05
N MET A 31 -13.14 -3.16 1.44
CA MET A 31 -12.87 -4.06 2.56
C MET A 31 -13.10 -3.36 3.90
N PRO A 32 -13.95 -3.91 4.80
CA PRO A 32 -14.23 -3.26 6.09
C PRO A 32 -13.00 -3.05 6.98
N GLY A 33 -12.02 -3.93 6.88
CA GLY A 33 -10.80 -3.84 7.69
C GLY A 33 -9.68 -3.03 7.07
N TYR A 34 -9.88 -2.46 5.88
CA TYR A 34 -8.88 -1.61 5.26
C TYR A 34 -8.92 -0.22 5.89
N LEU A 35 -7.77 0.28 6.31
CA LEU A 35 -7.66 1.56 7.00
C LEU A 35 -7.14 2.69 6.12
N GLY A 36 -6.49 2.38 5.01
CA GLY A 36 -5.98 3.38 4.10
C GLY A 36 -4.56 3.12 3.66
N VAL A 37 -4.01 4.06 2.90
CA VAL A 37 -2.65 3.98 2.39
C VAL A 37 -1.94 5.32 2.54
N GLU A 38 -0.67 5.26 2.94
CA GLU A 38 0.24 6.41 2.94
C GLU A 38 1.29 6.17 1.88
N ARG A 39 1.54 7.18 1.03
CA ARG A 39 2.53 7.08 -0.03
C ARG A 39 3.65 8.07 0.18
N TRP A 40 4.87 7.57 0.19
CA TRP A 40 6.07 8.35 0.47
C TRP A 40 7.01 8.26 -0.72
N LEU A 41 7.62 9.39 -1.06
CA LEU A 41 8.53 9.50 -2.20
C LEU A 41 9.91 9.88 -1.69
N ALA A 42 10.95 9.25 -2.20
CA ALA A 42 12.31 9.71 -1.95
C ALA A 42 12.52 11.06 -2.62
N PRO A 43 13.16 12.03 -1.95
CA PRO A 43 13.33 13.38 -2.51
C PRO A 43 14.06 13.42 -3.85
N GLU A 44 15.03 12.54 -4.06
CA GLU A 44 15.86 12.53 -5.27
C GLU A 44 15.49 11.43 -6.24
N GLY A 45 14.30 10.93 -6.10
CA GLY A 45 13.67 10.19 -7.17
C GLY A 45 13.87 8.71 -7.17
N GLY A 46 12.96 8.10 -7.84
CA GLY A 46 12.96 6.71 -8.19
C GLY A 46 12.27 5.81 -7.20
N VAL A 47 12.54 5.89 -5.91
CA VAL A 47 11.96 4.97 -4.93
C VAL A 47 10.70 5.55 -4.32
N LYS A 48 9.65 4.73 -4.28
CA LYS A 48 8.37 5.06 -3.65
C LYS A 48 8.04 4.00 -2.62
N ASN A 49 7.29 4.37 -1.59
CA ASN A 49 6.79 3.43 -0.59
C ASN A 49 5.29 3.64 -0.42
N SER A 50 4.50 2.63 -0.74
CA SER A 50 3.07 2.61 -0.47
C SER A 50 2.83 1.75 0.77
N MET A 51 2.43 2.40 1.86
CA MET A 51 2.19 1.76 3.15
C MET A 51 0.68 1.56 3.33
N TYR A 52 0.22 0.34 3.12
CA TYR A 52 -1.18 -0.04 3.30
C TYR A 52 -1.41 -0.48 4.73
N TYR A 53 -2.51 -0.03 5.34
CA TYR A 53 -2.85 -0.37 6.71
C TYR A 53 -4.14 -1.17 6.78
N PHE A 54 -4.14 -2.21 7.60
CA PHE A 54 -5.26 -3.12 7.82
C PHE A 54 -5.51 -3.28 9.31
N ALA A 55 -6.79 -3.36 9.69
CA ALA A 55 -7.17 -3.47 11.09
C ALA A 55 -6.66 -4.76 11.72
N ASP A 56 -6.64 -5.86 10.96
CA ASP A 56 -6.25 -7.17 11.45
C ASP A 56 -5.53 -7.98 10.38
N LYS A 57 -4.98 -9.11 10.82
CA LYS A 57 -4.22 -10.01 9.97
C LYS A 57 -5.10 -10.69 8.90
N GLU A 58 -6.35 -10.96 9.22
CA GLU A 58 -7.26 -11.63 8.29
C GLU A 58 -7.59 -10.74 7.10
N THR A 59 -7.81 -9.45 7.32
CA THR A 59 -8.03 -8.48 6.25
C THR A 59 -6.81 -8.41 5.33
N LEU A 60 -5.61 -8.37 5.90
CA LEU A 60 -4.37 -8.41 5.12
C LEU A 60 -4.28 -9.66 4.26
N LYS A 61 -4.62 -10.82 4.81
CA LYS A 61 -4.62 -12.08 4.06
C LYS A 61 -5.63 -12.07 2.92
N GLU A 62 -6.84 -11.57 3.15
CA GLU A 62 -7.86 -11.45 2.09
C GLU A 62 -7.38 -10.58 0.95
N PHE A 63 -6.80 -9.43 1.25
CA PHE A 63 -6.21 -8.55 0.26
C PHE A 63 -5.14 -9.28 -0.54
N SER A 64 -4.25 -9.97 0.14
CA SER A 64 -3.14 -10.70 -0.46
C SER A 64 -3.58 -11.82 -1.40
N ARG A 65 -4.77 -12.39 -1.18
CA ARG A 65 -5.32 -13.51 -1.95
C ARG A 65 -6.28 -13.10 -3.05
N PHE A 66 -6.61 -11.83 -3.14
CA PHE A 66 -7.50 -11.34 -4.19
C PHE A 66 -6.91 -11.70 -5.57
N PRO A 67 -7.70 -12.29 -6.49
CA PRO A 67 -7.17 -12.77 -7.77
C PRO A 67 -6.42 -11.72 -8.59
N ASP A 68 -6.92 -10.50 -8.68
CA ASP A 68 -6.23 -9.43 -9.41
C ASP A 68 -4.92 -9.03 -8.74
N HIS A 69 -4.85 -9.11 -7.40
CA HIS A 69 -3.61 -8.87 -6.66
C HIS A 69 -2.58 -9.98 -6.92
N LEU A 70 -3.03 -11.24 -7.00
CA LEU A 70 -2.16 -12.35 -7.37
C LEU A 70 -1.62 -12.20 -8.80
N SER A 71 -2.46 -11.74 -9.73
CA SER A 71 -2.04 -11.45 -11.09
C SER A 71 -1.02 -10.32 -11.15
N ALA A 72 -1.21 -9.28 -10.33
CA ALA A 72 -0.25 -8.17 -10.23
C ALA A 72 1.09 -8.65 -9.67
N LYS A 73 1.09 -9.53 -8.67
CA LYS A 73 2.32 -10.12 -8.12
C LYS A 73 3.08 -10.90 -9.20
N ALA A 74 2.38 -11.62 -10.05
CA ALA A 74 3.01 -12.39 -11.13
C ALA A 74 3.64 -11.48 -12.19
N GLY A 75 3.14 -10.24 -12.36
CA GLY A 75 3.65 -9.27 -13.34
C GLY A 75 4.68 -8.30 -12.79
N VAL A 76 5.02 -8.38 -11.51
CA VAL A 76 5.84 -7.36 -10.83
C VAL A 76 7.18 -7.10 -11.51
N GLN A 77 7.85 -8.14 -11.98
CA GLN A 77 9.14 -7.98 -12.66
C GLN A 77 9.04 -7.28 -14.00
N ARG A 78 7.87 -7.33 -14.62
CA ARG A 78 7.61 -6.67 -15.90
C ARG A 78 7.40 -5.17 -15.74
N TRP A 79 6.83 -4.74 -14.61
CA TRP A 79 6.39 -3.35 -14.40
C TRP A 79 7.30 -2.52 -13.50
N TYR A 80 8.11 -3.17 -12.64
CA TYR A 80 8.94 -2.47 -11.68
C TYR A 80 10.42 -2.77 -11.90
N ASP A 81 11.25 -1.75 -11.75
CA ASP A 81 12.71 -1.91 -11.82
C ASP A 81 13.31 -2.42 -10.52
N GLY A 82 12.50 -2.53 -9.49
CA GLY A 82 12.89 -3.12 -8.21
C GLY A 82 11.75 -3.00 -7.24
N TYR A 83 11.68 -3.92 -6.30
CA TYR A 83 10.65 -3.87 -5.26
C TYR A 83 11.04 -4.67 -4.03
N GLU A 84 10.43 -4.31 -2.92
CA GLU A 84 10.46 -5.09 -1.70
C GLU A 84 9.14 -4.91 -0.95
N VAL A 85 8.63 -6.00 -0.39
CA VAL A 85 7.41 -5.97 0.43
C VAL A 85 7.80 -6.25 1.88
N VAL A 86 7.38 -5.38 2.79
CA VAL A 86 7.60 -5.56 4.22
C VAL A 86 6.24 -5.58 4.92
N ILE A 87 5.97 -6.67 5.63
CA ILE A 87 4.76 -6.82 6.43
C ILE A 87 5.12 -6.62 7.89
N SER A 88 4.39 -5.74 8.58
CA SER A 88 4.67 -5.39 9.97
C SER A 88 3.39 -5.33 10.79
N GLU A 89 3.52 -5.60 12.08
CA GLU A 89 2.48 -5.28 13.04
C GLU A 89 2.83 -3.95 13.71
N VAL A 90 1.87 -3.05 13.78
CA VAL A 90 2.06 -1.76 14.45
C VAL A 90 1.94 -1.98 15.95
N VAL A 91 3.02 -1.81 16.66
CA VAL A 91 3.09 -2.03 18.12
C VAL A 91 2.71 -0.78 18.89
N ALA A 92 3.15 0.39 18.42
CA ALA A 92 2.88 1.66 19.08
C ALA A 92 3.10 2.82 18.13
N THR A 93 2.45 3.94 18.42
CA THR A 93 2.70 5.21 17.73
C THR A 93 2.91 6.32 18.74
N TYR A 94 3.77 7.26 18.41
CA TYR A 94 4.06 8.43 19.22
C TYR A 94 4.12 9.64 18.30
N GLY A 95 3.44 10.70 18.65
CA GLY A 95 3.44 11.90 17.83
C GLY A 95 2.69 13.04 18.50
N ASP A 96 2.78 14.23 17.93
CA ASP A 96 2.11 15.44 18.44
C ASP A 96 0.77 15.70 17.74
N GLY A 97 0.36 14.83 16.82
CA GLY A 97 -0.90 14.96 16.10
C GLY A 97 -0.88 15.93 14.93
N LYS A 98 0.28 16.51 14.61
CA LYS A 98 0.38 17.51 13.53
C LYS A 98 0.63 16.92 12.17
N ILE A 99 0.95 15.62 12.08
CA ILE A 99 1.13 14.91 10.82
C ILE A 99 -0.02 13.93 10.67
N PRO A 100 -0.72 13.92 9.52
CA PRO A 100 -1.74 12.90 9.27
C PRO A 100 -1.12 11.51 9.36
N SER A 101 -1.78 10.61 10.09
CA SER A 101 -1.26 9.27 10.31
C SER A 101 -2.41 8.28 10.44
N ILE A 102 -2.44 7.30 9.56
CA ILE A 102 -3.42 6.24 9.62
C ILE A 102 -3.20 5.39 10.87
N ALA A 103 -1.95 5.07 11.17
CA ALA A 103 -1.59 4.24 12.32
C ALA A 103 -2.01 4.86 13.65
N SER A 104 -1.98 6.18 13.77
CA SER A 104 -2.40 6.87 14.98
C SER A 104 -3.89 7.20 15.03
N GLY A 105 -4.63 6.94 13.93
CA GLY A 105 -6.06 7.22 13.85
C GLY A 105 -6.40 8.69 13.63
N VAL A 106 -5.44 9.52 13.27
CA VAL A 106 -5.68 10.96 13.02
C VAL A 106 -6.55 11.15 11.78
N LYS A 107 -6.44 10.26 10.79
CA LYS A 107 -7.27 10.26 9.58
C LYS A 107 -7.90 8.89 9.39
N GLY A 108 -9.10 8.85 8.81
CA GLY A 108 -9.72 7.62 8.34
C GLY A 108 -9.09 7.12 7.05
N LYS A 109 -9.82 6.26 6.31
CA LYS A 109 -9.35 5.77 5.00
C LYS A 109 -9.00 6.95 4.10
N GLY A 110 -7.81 6.92 3.53
CA GLY A 110 -7.38 7.98 2.66
C GLY A 110 -6.03 7.67 2.06
N THR A 111 -5.56 8.60 1.24
CA THR A 111 -4.24 8.53 0.65
C THR A 111 -3.48 9.79 1.02
N PHE A 112 -2.28 9.62 1.54
CA PHE A 112 -1.40 10.71 1.93
C PHE A 112 -0.12 10.61 1.12
N TYR A 113 0.40 11.76 0.70
CA TYR A 113 1.65 11.83 -0.06
C TYR A 113 2.63 12.73 0.66
N ALA A 114 3.91 12.35 0.62
CA ALA A 114 5.01 13.14 1.13
C ALA A 114 6.18 13.09 0.16
N GLY A 115 6.97 14.12 0.14
CA GLY A 115 8.15 14.23 -0.73
C GLY A 115 8.10 15.39 -1.68
#